data_824d4b65dca57e0ed89825ca0539e6bb
#
_entry.id   824d4b65dca57e0ed89825ca0539e6bb
#
_cell.length_a   1.000
_cell.length_b   1.000
_cell.length_c   1.000
_cell.angle_alpha   90.00
_cell.angle_beta   90.00
_cell.angle_gamma   90.00
#
_symmetry.space_group_name_H-M   'P 1'
#
loop_
_entity.id
_entity.type
_entity.pdbx_description
1 polymer ?
#
loop_
_entity_poly.entity_id
_entity_poly.type
_entity_poly.pdbx_seq_one_letter_code
_entity_poly.pdbx_strand_id
1 'polypeptide(L)'
;MKFLLDHDVPEDLSYLLEQLGHDVILLRKALAEDASDEEVLQFAHERGCVLLTCNRDDFLHLATKQLHHGIVIVIRRRTRAAERAALFRLLEGAGETGLQNNINFA
;
A
#
# COMPACT_ATOMS: atom_id res chain seq x y z
N MET A 1 6.89 3.58 -9.74
CA MET A 1 5.58 2.93 -9.46
C MET A 1 4.63 3.91 -8.81
N LYS A 2 3.37 3.57 -8.74
CA LYS A 2 2.35 4.36 -8.05
C LYS A 2 1.85 3.61 -6.83
N PHE A 3 1.69 4.31 -5.72
CA PHE A 3 1.21 3.72 -4.47
C PHE A 3 0.01 4.50 -3.94
N LEU A 4 -0.97 3.77 -3.42
CA LEU A 4 -2.09 4.35 -2.68
C LEU A 4 -1.92 3.97 -1.22
N LEU A 5 -1.89 4.96 -0.34
CA LEU A 5 -1.74 4.75 1.11
C LEU A 5 -3.08 4.87 1.80
N ASP A 6 -3.47 3.79 2.48
CA ASP A 6 -4.67 3.73 3.29
C ASP A 6 -4.54 4.66 4.51
N HIS A 7 -5.67 5.01 5.13
CA HIS A 7 -5.72 5.92 6.27
C HIS A 7 -4.89 5.46 7.47
N ASP A 8 -4.76 4.16 7.65
CA ASP A 8 -4.05 3.60 8.80
C ASP A 8 -2.52 3.49 8.61
N VAL A 9 -2.03 3.85 7.42
CA VAL A 9 -0.59 3.80 7.12
C VAL A 9 0.07 5.11 7.56
N PRO A 10 1.19 5.03 8.31
CA PRO A 10 1.92 6.24 8.71
C PRO A 10 2.36 7.08 7.51
N GLU A 11 2.16 8.37 7.61
CA GLU A 11 2.52 9.31 6.53
C GLU A 11 4.02 9.33 6.25
N ASP A 12 4.83 8.98 7.23
CA ASP A 12 6.28 8.82 7.05
C ASP A 12 6.63 7.93 5.86
N LEU A 13 5.81 6.91 5.59
CA LEU A 13 6.06 5.99 4.50
C LEU A 13 5.83 6.63 3.14
N SER A 14 4.96 7.65 3.06
CA SER A 14 4.76 8.40 1.82
C SER A 14 6.04 9.16 1.44
N TYR A 15 6.70 9.74 2.41
CA TYR A 15 7.94 10.48 2.15
C TYR A 15 9.05 9.56 1.67
N LEU A 16 9.18 8.37 2.26
CA LEU A 16 10.15 7.38 1.80
C LEU A 16 9.90 7.01 0.34
N LEU A 17 8.65 6.69 -0.01
CA LEU A 17 8.30 6.31 -1.37
C LEU A 17 8.60 7.43 -2.38
N GLU A 18 8.27 8.66 -2.03
CA GLU A 18 8.55 9.81 -2.88
C GLU A 18 10.05 10.03 -3.06
N GLN A 19 10.84 9.87 -2.01
CA GLN A 19 12.30 9.98 -2.10
C GLN A 19 12.90 8.92 -3.01
N LEU A 20 12.27 7.75 -3.09
CA LEU A 20 12.69 6.67 -3.97
C LEU A 20 12.19 6.84 -5.41
N GLY A 21 11.51 7.95 -5.71
CA GLY A 21 11.05 8.26 -7.06
C GLY A 21 9.68 7.73 -7.42
N HIS A 22 8.90 7.28 -6.45
CA HIS A 22 7.57 6.76 -6.70
C HIS A 22 6.48 7.84 -6.55
N ASP A 23 5.38 7.66 -7.24
CA ASP A 23 4.20 8.52 -7.09
C ASP A 23 3.35 7.99 -5.94
N VAL A 24 2.85 8.88 -5.11
CA VAL A 24 2.05 8.50 -3.94
C VAL A 24 0.72 9.25 -3.95
N ILE A 25 -0.36 8.50 -3.75
CA ILE A 25 -1.69 9.05 -3.54
C ILE A 25 -2.10 8.72 -2.11
N LEU A 26 -2.50 9.74 -1.35
CA LEU A 26 -3.05 9.53 -0.01
C LEU A 26 -4.56 9.33 -0.14
N LEU A 27 -5.07 8.23 0.43
CA LEU A 27 -6.48 7.89 0.30
C LEU A 27 -7.41 8.99 0.79
N ARG A 28 -7.05 9.67 1.89
CA ARG A 28 -7.86 10.75 2.46
C ARG A 28 -8.06 11.93 1.50
N LYS A 29 -7.20 12.06 0.48
CA LYS A 29 -7.29 13.13 -0.52
C LYS A 29 -7.96 12.66 -1.82
N ALA A 30 -8.17 11.36 -1.97
CA ALA A 30 -8.62 10.77 -3.22
C ALA A 30 -10.07 10.29 -3.17
N LEU A 31 -10.51 9.75 -2.04
CA LEU A 31 -11.85 9.20 -1.87
C LEU A 31 -12.52 9.76 -0.62
N ALA A 32 -13.84 9.58 -0.55
CA ALA A 32 -14.61 9.94 0.63
C ALA A 32 -14.14 9.14 1.85
N GLU A 33 -14.22 9.75 3.02
CA GLU A 33 -13.75 9.16 4.28
C GLU A 33 -14.44 7.83 4.60
N ASP A 34 -15.68 7.68 4.18
CA ASP A 34 -16.49 6.48 4.41
C ASP A 34 -16.45 5.48 3.25
N ALA A 35 -15.51 5.63 2.32
CA ALA A 35 -15.38 4.68 1.23
C ALA A 35 -15.09 3.27 1.79
N SER A 36 -15.77 2.27 1.23
CA SER A 36 -15.58 0.87 1.64
C SER A 36 -14.23 0.33 1.21
N ASP A 37 -13.79 -0.76 1.83
CA ASP A 37 -12.55 -1.42 1.44
C ASP A 37 -12.61 -1.88 -0.02
N GLU A 38 -13.78 -2.33 -0.47
CA GLU A 38 -14.00 -2.72 -1.87
C GLU A 38 -13.77 -1.54 -2.81
N GLU A 39 -14.28 -0.37 -2.46
CA GLU A 39 -14.09 0.85 -3.26
C GLU A 39 -12.63 1.28 -3.28
N VAL A 40 -11.94 1.15 -2.15
CA VAL A 40 -10.51 1.49 -2.03
C VAL A 40 -9.68 0.60 -2.95
N LEU A 41 -9.92 -0.71 -2.91
CA LEU A 41 -9.16 -1.65 -3.72
C LEU A 41 -9.47 -1.46 -5.21
N GLN A 42 -10.73 -1.20 -5.55
CA GLN A 42 -11.12 -0.90 -6.93
C GLN A 42 -10.43 0.37 -7.45
N PHE A 43 -10.41 1.42 -6.64
CA PHE A 43 -9.73 2.66 -7.00
C PHE A 43 -8.25 2.43 -7.25
N ALA A 44 -7.58 1.69 -6.35
CA ALA A 44 -6.16 1.37 -6.52
C ALA A 44 -5.91 0.61 -7.82
N HIS A 45 -6.76 -0.38 -8.10
CA HIS A 45 -6.63 -1.17 -9.32
C HIS A 45 -6.80 -0.33 -10.58
N GLU A 46 -7.83 0.51 -10.63
CA GLU A 46 -8.12 1.36 -11.78
C GLU A 46 -7.02 2.39 -12.06
N ARG A 47 -6.34 2.84 -11.01
CA ARG A 47 -5.25 3.81 -11.12
C ARG A 47 -3.88 3.16 -11.29
N GLY A 48 -3.80 1.84 -11.33
CA GLY A 48 -2.53 1.13 -11.44
C GLY A 48 -1.65 1.30 -10.21
N CYS A 49 -2.26 1.43 -9.02
CA CYS A 49 -1.57 1.64 -7.78
C CYS A 49 -1.40 0.36 -6.98
N VAL A 50 -0.24 0.19 -6.37
CA VAL A 50 -0.05 -0.80 -5.30
C VAL A 50 -0.63 -0.18 -4.03
N LEU A 51 -1.52 -0.91 -3.35
CA LEU A 51 -2.13 -0.45 -2.12
C LEU A 51 -1.24 -0.77 -0.92
N LEU A 52 -0.93 0.22 -0.10
CA LEU A 52 -0.35 0.02 1.23
C LEU A 52 -1.44 0.16 2.27
N THR A 53 -1.57 -0.85 3.15
CA THR A 53 -2.57 -0.85 4.20
C THR A 53 -2.07 -1.62 5.42
N CYS A 54 -2.53 -1.26 6.61
CA CYS A 54 -2.33 -2.04 7.83
C CYS A 54 -3.49 -2.98 8.11
N ASN A 55 -4.57 -2.89 7.33
CA ASN A 55 -5.79 -3.69 7.51
C ASN A 55 -5.64 -5.04 6.81
N ARG A 56 -4.90 -5.92 7.46
CA ARG A 56 -4.49 -7.20 6.92
C ARG A 56 -5.67 -8.10 6.53
N ASP A 57 -6.54 -8.39 7.48
CA ASP A 57 -7.54 -9.45 7.30
C ASP A 57 -8.56 -9.09 6.23
N ASP A 58 -9.05 -7.85 6.23
CA ASP A 58 -10.03 -7.41 5.26
C ASP A 58 -9.48 -7.42 3.83
N PHE A 59 -8.25 -6.92 3.64
CA PHE A 59 -7.68 -6.87 2.29
C PHE A 59 -7.18 -8.21 1.79
N LEU A 60 -6.70 -9.09 2.68
CA LEU A 60 -6.40 -10.47 2.27
C LEU A 60 -7.65 -11.19 1.77
N HIS A 61 -8.78 -10.96 2.45
CA HIS A 61 -10.06 -11.53 2.03
C HIS A 61 -10.51 -10.96 0.68
N LEU A 62 -10.47 -9.65 0.52
CA LEU A 62 -10.85 -9.00 -0.74
C LEU A 62 -9.97 -9.40 -1.92
N ALA A 63 -8.70 -9.64 -1.69
CA ALA A 63 -7.76 -10.05 -2.73
C ALA A 63 -8.14 -11.38 -3.40
N THR A 64 -8.95 -12.20 -2.73
CA THR A 64 -9.46 -13.45 -3.31
C THR A 64 -10.64 -13.22 -4.25
N LYS A 65 -11.26 -12.04 -4.21
CA LYS A 65 -12.51 -11.73 -4.92
C LYS A 65 -12.38 -10.61 -5.94
N GLN A 66 -11.41 -9.74 -5.78
CA GLN A 66 -11.23 -8.55 -6.63
C GLN A 66 -9.86 -8.53 -7.27
N LEU A 67 -9.80 -8.00 -8.47
CA LEU A 67 -8.52 -7.71 -9.11
C LEU A 67 -7.82 -6.58 -8.37
N HIS A 68 -6.50 -6.66 -8.26
CA HIS A 68 -5.69 -5.61 -7.69
C HIS A 68 -4.35 -5.51 -8.43
N HIS A 69 -3.70 -4.37 -8.31
CA HIS A 69 -2.40 -4.12 -8.95
C HIS A 69 -1.23 -4.47 -8.01
N GLY A 70 -1.53 -4.91 -6.83
CA GLY A 70 -0.58 -5.26 -5.77
C GLY A 70 -1.04 -4.72 -4.43
N ILE A 71 -0.77 -5.46 -3.37
CA ILE A 71 -1.10 -5.07 -1.99
C ILE A 71 0.13 -5.29 -1.13
N VAL A 72 0.50 -4.27 -0.36
CA VAL A 72 1.52 -4.39 0.68
C VAL A 72 0.84 -4.23 2.03
N ILE A 73 0.90 -5.27 2.82
CA ILE A 73 0.40 -5.24 4.20
C ILE A 73 1.52 -4.72 5.08
N VAL A 74 1.31 -3.55 5.66
CA VAL A 74 2.30 -2.90 6.53
C VAL A 74 2.12 -3.43 7.94
N ILE A 75 3.17 -4.02 8.48
CA ILE A 75 3.19 -4.52 9.86
C ILE A 75 3.68 -3.39 10.76
N ARG A 76 2.83 -2.96 11.71
CA ARG A 76 3.19 -1.88 12.61
C ARG A 76 4.30 -2.34 13.56
N ARG A 77 5.27 -1.46 13.74
CA ARG A 77 6.46 -1.73 14.55
C ARG A 77 6.58 -0.68 15.63
N ARG A 78 7.57 -0.83 16.53
CA ARG A 78 7.72 0.06 17.66
C ARG A 78 8.11 1.49 17.25
N THR A 79 8.84 1.63 16.17
CA THR A 79 9.34 2.93 15.74
C THR A 79 9.03 3.17 14.26
N ARG A 80 8.94 4.45 13.89
CA ARG A 80 8.78 4.84 12.49
C ARG A 80 10.01 4.44 11.67
N ALA A 81 11.20 4.51 12.27
CA ALA A 81 12.43 4.08 11.61
C ALA A 81 12.38 2.59 11.24
N ALA A 82 11.87 1.75 12.13
CA ALA A 82 11.74 0.32 11.87
C ALA A 82 10.73 0.04 10.75
N GLU A 83 9.65 0.79 10.71
CA GLU A 83 8.63 0.67 9.64
C GLU A 83 9.20 1.09 8.29
N ARG A 84 9.93 2.19 8.24
CA ARG A 84 10.59 2.65 7.01
C ARG A 84 11.63 1.62 6.53
N ALA A 85 12.43 1.09 7.44
CA ALA A 85 13.45 0.10 7.10
C ALA A 85 12.82 -1.18 6.53
N ALA A 86 11.71 -1.63 7.10
CA ALA A 86 11.02 -2.81 6.63
C ALA A 86 10.45 -2.61 5.22
N LEU A 87 9.82 -1.47 4.96
CA LEU A 87 9.30 -1.16 3.64
C LEU A 87 10.44 -1.04 2.62
N PHE A 88 11.51 -0.35 2.98
CA PHE A 88 12.67 -0.21 2.11
C PHE A 88 13.25 -1.57 1.71
N ARG A 89 13.40 -2.48 2.67
CA ARG A 89 13.90 -3.84 2.40
C ARG A 89 12.98 -4.61 1.45
N LEU A 90 11.67 -4.47 1.64
CA LEU A 90 10.71 -5.11 0.72
C LEU A 90 10.87 -4.59 -0.69
N LEU A 91 10.93 -3.27 -0.85
CA LEU A 91 11.06 -2.64 -2.18
C LEU A 91 12.35 -3.08 -2.88
N GLU A 92 13.45 -3.12 -2.15
CA GLU A 92 14.75 -3.54 -2.70
C GLU A 92 14.75 -5.01 -3.10
N GLY A 93 14.13 -5.87 -2.29
CA GLY A 93 14.13 -7.32 -2.53
C GLY A 93 13.13 -7.76 -3.58
N ALA A 94 11.93 -7.21 -3.57
CA ALA A 94 10.87 -7.62 -4.48
C ALA A 94 10.96 -6.94 -5.85
N GLY A 95 11.34 -5.66 -5.86
CA GLY A 95 11.31 -4.86 -7.07
C GLY A 95 9.90 -4.67 -7.61
N GLU A 96 9.80 -4.05 -8.76
CA GLU A 96 8.50 -3.77 -9.37
C GLU A 96 7.75 -5.06 -9.74
N THR A 97 8.44 -6.03 -10.31
CA THR A 97 7.81 -7.29 -10.71
C THR A 97 7.32 -8.11 -9.53
N GLY A 98 8.01 -8.04 -8.39
CA GLY A 98 7.61 -8.75 -7.18
C GLY A 98 6.43 -8.10 -6.47
N LEU A 99 6.20 -6.81 -6.69
CA LEU A 99 5.08 -6.08 -6.07
C LEU A 99 3.82 -6.12 -6.91
N GLN A 100 3.94 -6.01 -8.24
CA GLN A 100 2.77 -5.97 -9.10
C GLN A 100 1.97 -7.26 -9.03
N ASN A 101 0.67 -7.11 -8.82
CA ASN A 101 -0.32 -8.19 -8.77
C ASN A 101 -0.09 -9.21 -7.64
N ASN A 102 0.81 -8.92 -6.72
CA ASN A 102 1.15 -9.79 -5.60
C ASN A 102 0.77 -9.17 -4.27
N ILE A 103 0.74 -10.01 -3.24
CA ILE A 103 0.55 -9.58 -1.86
C ILE A 103 1.89 -9.75 -1.16
N ASN A 104 2.36 -8.69 -0.53
CA ASN A 104 3.62 -8.68 0.21
C ASN A 104 3.41 -8.10 1.61
N PHE A 105 4.34 -8.40 2.51
CA PHE A 105 4.30 -7.92 3.89
C PHE A 105 5.56 -7.09 4.16
N ALA A 106 5.37 -5.93 4.75
CA ALA A 106 6.47 -5.04 5.10
C ALA A 106 6.60 -4.82 6.61
#